data_51b7ab5579b3118d6251ce91b42f3daf
#
_entry.id   51b7ab5579b3118d6251ce91b42f3daf
#
_cell.length_a   1.000
_cell.length_b   1.000
_cell.length_c   1.000
_cell.angle_alpha   90.00
_cell.angle_beta   90.00
_cell.angle_gamma   90.00
#
_symmetry.space_group_name_H-M   'P 1'
#
loop_
_entity.id
_entity.type
_entity.pdbx_description
1 polymer ?
#
loop_
_entity_poly.entity_id
_entity_poly.type
_entity_poly.pdbx_seq_one_letter_code
_entity_poly.pdbx_strand_id
1 'polypeptide(L)'
;MGLFLLLFLLLPPCVQAEDVVYLTTEQFKARVFDYTKEREWKYKGDKPCVIDFYTTWCGPCKRLAPIMEELSQTYCDQVLFYKVDTERERELAYAFQIQSIPQVLYVPVEGKPILLKGLYPKESIVQIIEEQLIKRPTPALPTEGGSK
;
A
#
# COMPACT_ATOMS: atom_id res chain seq x y z
N MET A 1 -15.79 -47.14 17.69
CA MET A 1 -16.18 -45.75 17.97
C MET A 1 -14.94 -44.88 17.83
N GLY A 2 -14.73 -44.30 16.65
CA GLY A 2 -13.58 -43.47 16.32
C GLY A 2 -13.83 -42.03 16.69
N LEU A 3 -13.07 -41.50 17.63
CA LEU A 3 -13.06 -40.09 18.00
C LEU A 3 -12.29 -39.31 16.92
N PHE A 4 -13.01 -38.73 15.94
CA PHE A 4 -12.46 -37.79 14.97
C PHE A 4 -12.15 -36.49 15.72
N LEU A 5 -10.90 -36.34 16.16
CA LEU A 5 -10.41 -35.07 16.68
C LEU A 5 -10.24 -34.13 15.49
N LEU A 6 -11.25 -33.25 15.27
CA LEU A 6 -11.19 -32.14 14.35
C LEU A 6 -10.13 -31.16 14.87
N LEU A 7 -8.89 -31.34 14.39
CA LEU A 7 -7.82 -30.38 14.60
C LEU A 7 -8.15 -29.13 13.76
N PHE A 8 -8.90 -28.21 14.39
CA PHE A 8 -9.10 -26.86 13.89
C PHE A 8 -7.71 -26.18 13.89
N LEU A 9 -7.03 -26.19 12.73
CA LEU A 9 -5.84 -25.40 12.51
C LEU A 9 -6.28 -23.92 12.64
N LEU A 10 -6.22 -23.40 13.86
CA LEU A 10 -6.19 -21.96 14.12
C LEU A 10 -4.95 -21.42 13.43
N LEU A 11 -5.13 -20.92 12.20
CA LEU A 11 -4.15 -20.03 11.61
C LEU A 11 -3.94 -18.89 12.62
N PRO A 12 -2.72 -18.67 13.12
CA PRO A 12 -2.49 -17.57 14.03
C PRO A 12 -2.93 -16.29 13.34
N PRO A 13 -3.65 -15.38 14.03
CA PRO A 13 -3.81 -14.04 13.53
C PRO A 13 -2.42 -13.50 13.20
N CYS A 14 -2.30 -12.68 12.19
CA CYS A 14 -1.05 -12.07 11.75
C CYS A 14 -0.35 -11.43 12.96
N VAL A 15 0.50 -12.21 13.65
CA VAL A 15 1.11 -11.85 14.95
C VAL A 15 2.18 -10.78 14.80
N GLN A 16 2.52 -10.42 13.55
CA GLN A 16 3.38 -9.31 13.20
C GLN A 16 2.79 -8.56 12.00
N ALA A 17 1.58 -8.01 12.18
CA ALA A 17 1.18 -6.91 11.34
C ALA A 17 2.24 -5.82 11.55
N GLU A 18 3.15 -5.68 10.59
CA GLU A 18 4.00 -4.49 10.58
C GLU A 18 3.05 -3.32 10.38
N ASP A 19 2.89 -2.49 11.41
CA ASP A 19 2.20 -1.21 11.32
C ASP A 19 2.77 -0.42 10.14
N VAL A 20 2.01 0.54 9.61
CA VAL A 20 2.51 1.39 8.53
C VAL A 20 3.86 2.01 8.92
N VAL A 21 4.94 1.60 8.26
CA VAL A 21 6.32 1.95 8.63
C VAL A 21 6.72 3.29 8.02
N TYR A 22 7.32 4.16 8.83
CA TYR A 22 7.95 5.38 8.32
C TYR A 22 9.16 5.03 7.45
N LEU A 23 9.24 5.65 6.28
CA LEU A 23 10.30 5.42 5.32
C LEU A 23 11.07 6.72 5.08
N THR A 24 12.36 6.70 5.40
CA THR A 24 13.26 7.80 5.05
C THR A 24 13.71 7.70 3.60
N THR A 25 14.26 8.78 3.05
CA THR A 25 14.84 8.81 1.70
C THR A 25 15.88 7.70 1.51
N GLU A 26 16.77 7.51 2.48
CA GLU A 26 17.79 6.46 2.41
C GLU A 26 17.19 5.05 2.47
N GLN A 27 16.18 4.85 3.29
CA GLN A 27 15.47 3.57 3.36
C GLN A 27 14.68 3.29 2.08
N PHE A 28 14.10 4.34 1.45
CA PHE A 28 13.44 4.22 0.16
C PHE A 28 14.44 3.77 -0.92
N LYS A 29 15.60 4.41 -1.02
CA LYS A 29 16.66 4.04 -1.96
C LYS A 29 17.16 2.61 -1.73
N ALA A 30 17.25 2.18 -0.47
CA ALA A 30 17.71 0.85 -0.11
C ALA A 30 16.70 -0.25 -0.40
N ARG A 31 15.39 -0.01 -0.13
CA ARG A 31 14.34 -1.05 -0.11
C ARG A 31 13.39 -1.01 -1.30
N VAL A 32 13.20 0.17 -1.91
CA VAL A 32 12.20 0.36 -2.96
C VAL A 32 12.86 0.59 -4.31
N PHE A 33 13.51 1.73 -4.49
CA PHE A 33 14.12 2.11 -5.76
C PHE A 33 15.19 3.19 -5.56
N ASP A 34 16.39 2.95 -6.07
CA ASP A 34 17.49 3.91 -6.01
C ASP A 34 17.55 4.74 -7.30
N TYR A 35 16.78 5.81 -7.33
CA TYR A 35 16.70 6.74 -8.47
C TYR A 35 18.00 7.53 -8.70
N THR A 36 18.98 7.44 -7.80
CA THR A 36 20.29 8.06 -7.99
C THR A 36 21.24 7.19 -8.80
N LYS A 37 20.99 5.89 -8.85
CA LYS A 37 21.83 4.90 -9.55
C LYS A 37 21.17 4.31 -10.79
N GLU A 38 19.85 4.16 -10.76
CA GLU A 38 19.09 3.48 -11.82
C GLU A 38 18.28 4.49 -12.63
N ARG A 39 18.39 4.42 -13.95
CA ARG A 39 17.62 5.28 -14.88
C ARG A 39 16.20 4.76 -15.10
N GLU A 40 16.03 3.45 -15.03
CA GLU A 40 14.75 2.79 -15.20
C GLU A 40 14.26 2.24 -13.88
N TRP A 41 12.94 2.23 -13.72
CA TRP A 41 12.32 1.69 -12.52
C TRP A 41 12.72 0.22 -12.32
N LYS A 42 13.31 -0.07 -11.17
CA LYS A 42 13.68 -1.41 -10.72
C LYS A 42 13.38 -1.57 -9.25
N TYR A 43 12.26 -2.19 -8.96
CA TYR A 43 11.87 -2.45 -7.58
C TYR A 43 12.82 -3.45 -6.92
N LYS A 44 13.17 -3.19 -5.66
CA LYS A 44 14.14 -3.99 -4.90
C LYS A 44 13.50 -4.98 -3.93
N GLY A 45 12.20 -4.84 -3.66
CA GLY A 45 11.49 -5.70 -2.72
C GLY A 45 10.99 -6.99 -3.36
N ASP A 46 10.66 -7.94 -2.49
CA ASP A 46 10.07 -9.25 -2.84
C ASP A 46 8.56 -9.31 -2.63
N LYS A 47 8.01 -8.33 -1.93
CA LYS A 47 6.56 -8.12 -1.74
C LYS A 47 6.14 -6.78 -2.30
N PRO A 48 4.94 -6.65 -2.89
CA PRO A 48 4.45 -5.35 -3.33
C PRO A 48 4.31 -4.41 -2.13
N CYS A 49 4.35 -3.10 -2.39
CA CYS A 49 4.16 -2.13 -1.32
C CYS A 49 3.26 -0.95 -1.72
N VAL A 50 2.69 -0.32 -0.71
CA VAL A 50 1.91 0.92 -0.80
C VAL A 50 2.64 1.98 0.02
N ILE A 51 2.86 3.17 -0.56
CA ILE A 51 3.62 4.26 0.07
C ILE A 51 2.77 5.52 0.06
N ASP A 52 2.38 6.00 1.24
CA ASP A 52 1.62 7.24 1.45
C ASP A 52 2.57 8.43 1.65
N PHE A 53 2.52 9.39 0.72
CA PHE A 53 3.19 10.67 0.84
C PHE A 53 2.26 11.67 1.53
N TYR A 54 2.64 12.13 2.70
CA TYR A 54 1.81 12.92 3.60
C TYR A 54 2.57 14.07 4.27
N THR A 55 1.85 14.93 4.99
CA THR A 55 2.37 15.81 6.03
C THR A 55 1.52 15.71 7.29
N THR A 56 2.06 16.15 8.43
CA THR A 56 1.36 16.06 9.73
C THR A 56 0.14 17.00 9.85
N TRP A 57 0.09 18.07 9.08
CA TRP A 57 -0.97 19.09 9.11
C TRP A 57 -2.06 18.91 8.04
N CYS A 58 -1.89 17.99 7.13
CA CYS A 58 -2.79 17.76 6.00
C CYS A 58 -4.09 17.05 6.44
N GLY A 59 -5.23 17.72 6.30
CA GLY A 59 -6.53 17.16 6.69
C GLY A 59 -6.90 15.87 5.96
N PRO A 60 -6.86 15.81 4.61
CA PRO A 60 -7.11 14.59 3.85
C PRO A 60 -6.14 13.44 4.21
N CYS A 61 -4.87 13.74 4.50
CA CYS A 61 -3.89 12.75 4.94
C CYS A 61 -4.30 12.11 6.28
N LYS A 62 -4.83 12.91 7.21
CA LYS A 62 -5.34 12.42 8.51
C LYS A 62 -6.55 11.48 8.34
N ARG A 63 -7.36 11.66 7.30
CA ARG A 63 -8.47 10.75 6.97
C ARG A 63 -7.98 9.46 6.29
N LEU A 64 -6.90 9.54 5.51
CA LEU A 64 -6.29 8.37 4.86
C LEU A 64 -5.55 7.47 5.85
N ALA A 65 -4.89 8.04 6.85
CA ALA A 65 -4.07 7.30 7.80
C ALA A 65 -4.75 6.07 8.43
N PRO A 66 -5.97 6.17 9.03
CA PRO A 66 -6.64 5.01 9.61
C PRO A 66 -7.01 3.94 8.55
N ILE A 67 -7.27 4.34 7.30
CA ILE A 67 -7.52 3.40 6.22
C ILE A 67 -6.24 2.61 5.92
N MET A 68 -5.09 3.28 5.85
CA MET A 68 -3.81 2.61 5.63
C MET A 68 -3.44 1.66 6.77
N GLU A 69 -3.68 2.05 8.02
CA GLU A 69 -3.46 1.18 9.19
C GLU A 69 -4.35 -0.07 9.12
N GLU A 70 -5.62 0.07 8.80
CA GLU A 70 -6.53 -1.07 8.65
C GLU A 70 -6.10 -2.00 7.52
N LEU A 71 -5.73 -1.43 6.36
CA LEU A 71 -5.30 -2.22 5.21
C LEU A 71 -3.94 -2.89 5.45
N SER A 72 -3.02 -2.27 6.18
CA SER A 72 -1.75 -2.90 6.57
C SER A 72 -1.97 -4.17 7.39
N GLN A 73 -2.95 -4.16 8.27
CA GLN A 73 -3.33 -5.35 9.05
C GLN A 73 -4.06 -6.40 8.18
N THR A 74 -4.91 -5.96 7.25
CA THR A 74 -5.65 -6.85 6.36
C THR A 74 -4.73 -7.61 5.40
N TYR A 75 -3.70 -6.94 4.88
CA TYR A 75 -2.78 -7.47 3.87
C TYR A 75 -1.37 -7.79 4.42
N CYS A 76 -1.21 -7.93 5.72
CA CYS A 76 0.08 -7.99 6.42
C CYS A 76 1.11 -8.98 5.85
N ASP A 77 0.66 -10.12 5.30
CA ASP A 77 1.56 -11.12 4.70
C ASP A 77 1.81 -10.91 3.21
N GLN A 78 1.04 -10.02 2.57
CA GLN A 78 1.01 -9.89 1.13
C GLN A 78 1.53 -8.56 0.62
N VAL A 79 1.33 -7.46 1.36
CA VAL A 79 1.65 -6.09 0.95
C VAL A 79 2.30 -5.34 2.09
N LEU A 80 3.40 -4.64 1.81
CA LEU A 80 4.07 -3.75 2.76
C LEU A 80 3.45 -2.37 2.70
N PHE A 81 3.25 -1.72 3.85
CA PHE A 81 2.70 -0.38 3.94
C PHE A 81 3.73 0.58 4.52
N TYR A 82 3.98 1.66 3.80
CA TYR A 82 4.92 2.69 4.18
C TYR A 82 4.26 4.07 4.16
N LYS A 83 4.86 5.01 4.91
CA LYS A 83 4.52 6.43 4.86
C LYS A 83 5.77 7.29 4.81
N VAL A 84 5.72 8.36 4.04
CA VAL A 84 6.80 9.31 3.81
C VAL A 84 6.32 10.70 4.16
N ASP A 85 6.95 11.34 5.15
CA ASP A 85 6.71 12.73 5.48
C ASP A 85 7.45 13.63 4.47
N THR A 86 6.71 14.30 3.61
CA THR A 86 7.28 15.10 2.51
C THR A 86 8.00 16.36 2.97
N GLU A 87 7.77 16.82 4.20
CA GLU A 87 8.52 17.94 4.78
C GLU A 87 9.90 17.52 5.30
N ARG A 88 10.01 16.28 5.77
CA ARG A 88 11.28 15.70 6.21
C ARG A 88 12.07 15.11 5.05
N GLU A 89 11.41 14.41 4.14
CA GLU A 89 11.99 13.68 3.02
C GLU A 89 11.86 14.47 1.71
N ARG A 90 12.33 15.73 1.69
CA ARG A 90 12.18 16.66 0.57
C ARG A 90 12.82 16.19 -0.71
N GLU A 91 13.99 15.55 -0.63
CA GLU A 91 14.69 14.99 -1.78
C GLU A 91 13.82 13.94 -2.48
N LEU A 92 13.26 13.02 -1.69
CA LEU A 92 12.39 11.97 -2.20
C LEU A 92 11.09 12.54 -2.78
N ALA A 93 10.46 13.49 -2.08
CA ALA A 93 9.26 14.17 -2.57
C ALA A 93 9.52 14.91 -3.88
N TYR A 94 10.67 15.55 -4.03
CA TYR A 94 11.08 16.22 -5.27
C TYR A 94 11.33 15.20 -6.40
N ALA A 95 12.04 14.11 -6.13
CA ALA A 95 12.33 13.07 -7.12
C ALA A 95 11.04 12.44 -7.71
N PHE A 96 9.99 12.31 -6.88
CA PHE A 96 8.67 11.81 -7.31
C PHE A 96 7.69 12.90 -7.72
N GLN A 97 8.14 14.16 -7.78
CA GLN A 97 7.32 15.33 -8.17
C GLN A 97 6.04 15.44 -7.34
N ILE A 98 6.14 15.21 -6.04
CA ILE A 98 5.01 15.31 -5.11
C ILE A 98 4.66 16.79 -4.91
N GLN A 99 3.66 17.29 -5.61
CA GLN A 99 3.22 18.69 -5.56
C GLN A 99 1.96 18.91 -4.71
N SER A 100 1.25 17.85 -4.43
CA SER A 100 0.05 17.85 -3.59
C SER A 100 0.02 16.58 -2.73
N ILE A 101 -0.70 16.62 -1.62
CA ILE A 101 -0.82 15.51 -0.68
C ILE A 101 -2.29 15.32 -0.27
N PRO A 102 -2.70 14.09 0.05
CA PRO A 102 -1.89 12.86 -0.04
C PRO A 102 -1.64 12.44 -1.49
N GLN A 103 -0.54 11.73 -1.73
CA GLN A 103 -0.33 10.93 -2.93
C GLN A 103 0.10 9.54 -2.50
N VAL A 104 -0.42 8.53 -3.17
CA VAL A 104 -0.13 7.14 -2.83
C VAL A 104 0.54 6.45 -4.01
N LEU A 105 1.72 5.88 -3.75
CA LEU A 105 2.48 5.09 -4.72
C LEU A 105 2.19 3.61 -4.47
N TYR A 106 1.64 2.94 -5.47
CA TYR A 106 1.40 1.50 -5.47
C TYR A 106 2.50 0.82 -6.28
N VAL A 107 3.24 -0.05 -5.64
CA VAL A 107 4.44 -0.68 -6.20
C VAL A 107 4.22 -2.18 -6.33
N PRO A 108 3.94 -2.69 -7.55
CA PRO A 108 3.91 -4.12 -7.79
C PRO A 108 5.34 -4.70 -7.75
N VAL A 109 5.48 -5.99 -7.49
CA VAL A 109 6.78 -6.67 -7.55
C VAL A 109 7.37 -6.60 -8.95
N GLU A 110 6.53 -6.73 -9.95
CA GLU A 110 6.90 -6.65 -11.36
C GLU A 110 6.11 -5.56 -12.08
N GLY A 111 6.79 -4.80 -12.94
CA GLY A 111 6.19 -3.73 -13.72
C GLY A 111 6.43 -2.35 -13.13
N LYS A 112 5.66 -1.37 -13.61
CA LYS A 112 5.81 0.03 -13.20
C LYS A 112 4.91 0.37 -12.03
N PRO A 113 5.34 1.26 -11.14
CA PRO A 113 4.50 1.75 -10.04
C PRO A 113 3.39 2.66 -10.57
N ILE A 114 2.34 2.79 -9.77
CA ILE A 114 1.19 3.69 -10.03
C ILE A 114 1.17 4.73 -8.94
N LEU A 115 1.26 6.02 -9.30
CA LEU A 115 1.14 7.13 -8.36
C LEU A 115 -0.23 7.81 -8.52
N LEU A 116 -1.04 7.78 -7.48
CA LEU A 116 -2.36 8.40 -7.46
C LEU A 116 -2.39 9.61 -6.52
N LYS A 117 -3.05 10.68 -6.97
CA LYS A 117 -3.18 11.95 -6.24
C LYS A 117 -4.52 12.02 -5.53
N GLY A 118 -4.49 12.42 -4.26
CA GLY A 118 -5.70 12.71 -3.48
C GLY A 118 -6.18 11.56 -2.60
N LEU A 119 -7.27 11.79 -1.90
CA LEU A 119 -7.92 10.84 -1.00
C LEU A 119 -8.92 10.00 -1.79
N TYR A 120 -8.68 8.71 -1.84
CA TYR A 120 -9.61 7.74 -2.43
C TYR A 120 -10.41 7.01 -1.34
N PRO A 121 -11.66 6.60 -1.63
CA PRO A 121 -12.40 5.70 -0.77
C PRO A 121 -11.63 4.39 -0.54
N LYS A 122 -11.83 3.78 0.63
CA LYS A 122 -11.18 2.51 1.01
C LYS A 122 -11.38 1.42 -0.05
N GLU A 123 -12.60 1.31 -0.58
CA GLU A 123 -12.97 0.30 -1.59
C GLU A 123 -12.14 0.45 -2.88
N SER A 124 -11.87 1.69 -3.30
CA SER A 124 -11.01 1.94 -4.46
C SER A 124 -9.56 1.56 -4.18
N ILE A 125 -9.06 1.82 -2.97
CA ILE A 125 -7.71 1.42 -2.56
C ILE A 125 -7.60 -0.11 -2.54
N VAL A 126 -8.58 -0.80 -1.97
CA VAL A 126 -8.68 -2.26 -1.97
C VAL A 126 -8.65 -2.81 -3.40
N GLN A 127 -9.47 -2.25 -4.31
CA GLN A 127 -9.49 -2.66 -5.71
C GLN A 127 -8.11 -2.54 -6.35
N ILE A 128 -7.41 -1.43 -6.15
CA ILE A 128 -6.06 -1.23 -6.70
C ILE A 128 -5.08 -2.28 -6.13
N ILE A 129 -5.13 -2.53 -4.83
CA ILE A 129 -4.28 -3.54 -4.19
C ILE A 129 -4.55 -4.92 -4.79
N GLU A 130 -5.83 -5.33 -4.87
CA GLU A 130 -6.21 -6.65 -5.37
C GLU A 130 -5.83 -6.84 -6.84
N GLU A 131 -6.12 -5.88 -7.70
CA GLU A 131 -5.91 -6.00 -9.14
C GLU A 131 -4.46 -5.75 -9.57
N GLN A 132 -3.80 -4.76 -8.98
CA GLN A 132 -2.49 -4.29 -9.44
C GLN A 132 -1.32 -4.87 -8.65
N LEU A 133 -1.51 -5.12 -7.36
CA LEU A 133 -0.43 -5.58 -6.49
C LEU A 133 -0.43 -7.09 -6.29
N ILE A 134 -1.56 -7.68 -5.94
CA ILE A 134 -1.66 -9.12 -5.68
C ILE A 134 -2.33 -9.91 -6.82
N LYS A 135 -2.77 -9.21 -7.87
CA LYS A 135 -3.32 -9.80 -9.11
C LYS A 135 -4.49 -10.77 -8.87
N ARG A 136 -5.33 -10.48 -7.87
CA ARG A 136 -6.60 -11.17 -7.68
C ARG A 136 -7.67 -10.53 -8.56
N PRO A 137 -8.47 -11.31 -9.31
CA PRO A 137 -9.65 -10.77 -9.96
C PRO A 137 -10.63 -10.27 -8.90
N THR A 138 -10.93 -8.98 -8.91
CA THR A 138 -12.00 -8.45 -8.05
C THR A 138 -13.34 -8.99 -8.57
N PRO A 139 -14.21 -9.55 -7.70
CA PRO A 139 -15.59 -9.85 -8.10
C PRO A 139 -16.24 -8.56 -8.62
N ALA A 140 -16.80 -8.61 -9.81
CA ALA A 140 -17.53 -7.47 -10.37
C ALA A 140 -18.54 -6.96 -9.33
N LEU A 141 -18.48 -5.67 -9.00
CA LEU A 141 -19.52 -5.03 -8.18
C LEU A 141 -20.87 -5.31 -8.86
N PRO A 142 -21.89 -5.71 -8.10
CA PRO A 142 -23.21 -5.86 -8.67
C PRO A 142 -23.61 -4.51 -9.29
N THR A 143 -23.79 -4.49 -10.62
CA THR A 143 -24.38 -3.36 -11.29
C THR A 143 -25.77 -3.20 -10.73
N GLU A 144 -26.02 -2.15 -9.98
CA GLU A 144 -27.38 -1.79 -9.59
C GLU A 144 -28.18 -1.65 -10.88
N GLY A 145 -29.07 -2.64 -11.06
CA GLY A 145 -29.94 -2.68 -12.19
C GLY A 145 -30.81 -1.43 -12.20
N GLY A 146 -30.66 -0.62 -13.24
CA GLY A 146 -31.54 0.49 -13.49
C GLY A 146 -32.98 -0.03 -13.52
N SER A 147 -33.77 0.37 -12.52
CA SER A 147 -35.21 0.21 -12.59
C SER A 147 -35.76 1.18 -13.63
N LYS A 148 -36.45 0.64 -14.58
CA LYS A 148 -37.33 1.40 -15.49
C LYS A 148 -38.48 2.00 -14.72
#